data_107f21874295787c2187f723ad26a3bf
#
_entry.id   107f21874295787c2187f723ad26a3bf
#
_cell.length_a   1.000
_cell.length_b   1.000
_cell.length_c   1.000
_cell.angle_alpha   90.00
_cell.angle_beta   90.00
_cell.angle_gamma   90.00
#
_symmetry.space_group_name_H-M   'P 1'
#
loop_
_entity.id
_entity.type
_entity.pdbx_description
1 polymer ?
#
loop_
_entity_poly.entity_id
_entity_poly.type
_entity_poly.pdbx_seq_one_letter_code
_entity_poly.pdbx_strand_id
1 'polypeptide(L)'
;LPDQRELCYKIRISPRAKNLRLKVTAWDGLSVVAPRGMSHKKIERFVAEKRHWIKAHLDEFEQFLTPGTEHSMRYPNTIELPALAETWKVEYQKTEAKKVSTRVPKTGELLISGLTSDWEQCEAALRRWLMHRANQVLIPWLESLSEETSLRYSRVSIRNQRTRWGSCSSK
;
A
#
# COMPACT_ATOMS: atom_id res chain seq x y z
N LEU A 1 24.24 18.88 20.77
CA LEU A 1 24.79 18.57 19.46
C LEU A 1 23.66 18.16 18.56
N PRO A 2 23.51 18.69 17.31
CA PRO A 2 22.43 18.29 16.40
C PRO A 2 22.69 16.86 15.95
N ASP A 3 21.66 16.04 16.10
CA ASP A 3 21.57 14.63 15.76
C ASP A 3 21.98 14.43 14.26
N GLN A 4 23.16 13.88 14.04
CA GLN A 4 23.73 13.56 12.71
C GLN A 4 23.29 12.19 12.23
N ARG A 5 22.03 11.79 12.41
CA ARG A 5 21.54 10.59 11.75
C ARG A 5 21.54 10.85 10.25
N GLU A 6 22.35 10.10 9.51
CA GLU A 6 22.31 10.08 8.05
C GLU A 6 20.92 9.72 7.60
N LEU A 7 20.27 10.61 6.84
CA LEU A 7 18.97 10.36 6.25
C LEU A 7 19.13 9.44 5.05
N CYS A 8 18.91 8.15 5.24
CA CYS A 8 18.83 7.21 4.13
C CYS A 8 17.53 7.42 3.35
N TYR A 9 17.64 7.66 2.04
CA TYR A 9 16.49 7.82 1.17
C TYR A 9 16.69 7.16 -0.19
N LYS A 10 15.59 6.72 -0.81
CA LYS A 10 15.59 6.16 -2.16
C LYS A 10 15.24 7.25 -3.18
N ILE A 11 15.98 7.33 -4.29
CA ILE A 11 15.65 8.24 -5.39
C ILE A 11 14.86 7.48 -6.46
N ARG A 12 13.67 7.98 -6.79
CA ARG A 12 12.82 7.47 -7.87
C ARG A 12 12.72 8.51 -8.98
N ILE A 13 13.26 8.20 -10.15
CA ILE A 13 13.14 9.07 -11.32
C ILE A 13 11.76 8.80 -11.97
N SER A 14 10.97 9.87 -12.13
CA SER A 14 9.67 9.80 -12.78
C SER A 14 9.62 10.71 -14.02
N PRO A 15 9.32 10.16 -15.21
CA PRO A 15 9.17 10.97 -16.43
C PRO A 15 8.02 11.98 -16.37
N ARG A 16 7.03 11.72 -15.49
CA ARG A 16 5.86 12.58 -15.31
C ARG A 16 6.04 13.63 -14.21
N ALA A 17 7.10 13.53 -13.43
CA ALA A 17 7.36 14.50 -12.38
C ALA A 17 7.89 15.80 -12.99
N LYS A 18 7.29 16.92 -12.62
CA LYS A 18 7.78 18.27 -12.99
C LYS A 18 8.64 18.89 -11.88
N ASN A 19 8.41 18.48 -10.63
CA ASN A 19 9.08 18.99 -9.44
C ASN A 19 9.59 17.86 -8.56
N LEU A 20 10.57 18.16 -7.68
CA LEU A 20 10.99 17.27 -6.61
C LEU A 20 9.83 17.09 -5.61
N ARG A 21 9.62 15.86 -5.17
CA ARG A 21 8.62 15.53 -4.14
C ARG A 21 9.24 14.57 -3.14
N LEU A 22 9.00 14.85 -1.86
CA LEU A 22 9.28 13.89 -0.79
C LEU A 22 8.05 13.00 -0.61
N LYS A 23 8.33 11.75 -0.34
CA LYS A 23 7.33 10.76 0.05
C LYS A 23 7.87 9.99 1.24
N VAL A 24 7.20 10.08 2.37
CA VAL A 24 7.48 9.28 3.54
C VAL A 24 6.35 8.27 3.67
N THR A 25 6.68 7.01 3.84
CA THR A 25 5.71 5.94 4.08
C THR A 25 6.27 5.01 5.13
N ALA A 26 5.39 4.40 5.91
CA ALA A 26 5.79 3.43 6.94
C ALA A 26 6.57 2.22 6.37
N TRP A 27 6.36 1.90 5.09
CA TRP A 27 6.94 0.72 4.44
C TRP A 27 8.24 0.97 3.69
N ASP A 28 8.27 2.06 2.90
CA ASP A 28 9.42 2.39 2.03
C ASP A 28 10.36 3.40 2.68
N GLY A 29 9.97 3.93 3.86
CA GLY A 29 10.68 5.03 4.50
C GLY A 29 10.64 6.31 3.65
N LEU A 30 11.74 7.06 3.65
CA LEU A 30 11.88 8.29 2.88
C LEU A 30 12.26 7.98 1.42
N SER A 31 11.51 8.53 0.50
CA SER A 31 11.83 8.50 -0.93
C SER A 31 11.68 9.87 -1.57
N VAL A 32 12.56 10.17 -2.53
CA VAL A 32 12.54 11.41 -3.33
C VAL A 32 12.13 11.07 -4.74
N VAL A 33 11.02 11.61 -5.20
CA VAL A 33 10.60 11.51 -6.60
C VAL A 33 11.18 12.70 -7.35
N ALA A 34 12.05 12.43 -8.33
CA ALA A 34 12.76 13.43 -9.10
C ALA A 34 12.38 13.38 -10.59
N PRO A 35 12.31 14.53 -11.28
CA PRO A 35 12.24 14.60 -12.74
C PRO A 35 13.49 13.99 -13.40
N ARG A 36 13.35 13.55 -14.66
CA ARG A 36 14.51 13.17 -15.46
C ARG A 36 15.50 14.33 -15.61
N GLY A 37 16.79 14.04 -15.52
CA GLY A 37 17.87 15.03 -15.68
C GLY A 37 18.11 15.92 -14.45
N MET A 38 17.43 15.68 -13.33
CA MET A 38 17.71 16.41 -12.09
C MET A 38 19.06 15.99 -11.53
N SER A 39 19.95 16.97 -11.23
CA SER A 39 21.27 16.68 -10.66
C SER A 39 21.19 16.21 -9.20
N HIS A 40 22.09 15.32 -8.81
CA HIS A 40 22.18 14.82 -7.43
C HIS A 40 22.31 15.94 -6.40
N LYS A 41 23.15 16.96 -6.68
CA LYS A 41 23.32 18.14 -5.80
C LYS A 41 22.02 18.88 -5.52
N LYS A 42 21.11 18.99 -6.52
CA LYS A 42 19.80 19.62 -6.33
C LYS A 42 18.88 18.77 -5.45
N ILE A 43 18.96 17.43 -5.60
CA ILE A 43 18.18 16.51 -4.78
C ILE A 43 18.65 16.57 -3.33
N GLU A 44 19.95 16.49 -3.09
CA GLU A 44 20.58 16.59 -1.75
C GLU A 44 20.22 17.91 -1.06
N ARG A 45 20.36 19.04 -1.78
CA ARG A 45 19.96 20.34 -1.25
C ARG A 45 18.49 20.38 -0.86
N PHE A 46 17.62 19.86 -1.70
CA PHE A 46 16.18 19.79 -1.42
C PHE A 46 15.85 18.94 -0.19
N VAL A 47 16.54 17.79 -0.02
CA VAL A 47 16.39 16.94 1.16
C VAL A 47 16.89 17.67 2.41
N ALA A 48 18.05 18.35 2.31
CA ALA A 48 18.60 19.13 3.42
C ALA A 48 17.67 20.29 3.84
N GLU A 49 17.10 21.03 2.89
CA GLU A 49 16.13 22.11 3.15
C GLU A 49 14.86 21.60 3.83
N LYS A 50 14.45 20.36 3.57
CA LYS A 50 13.26 19.73 4.13
C LYS A 50 13.52 18.83 5.34
N ARG A 51 14.74 18.82 5.87
CA ARG A 51 15.18 17.92 6.95
C ARG A 51 14.25 17.96 8.17
N HIS A 52 13.83 19.13 8.58
CA HIS A 52 12.93 19.28 9.73
C HIS A 52 11.56 18.64 9.48
N TRP A 53 10.98 18.87 8.31
CA TRP A 53 9.73 18.23 7.89
C TRP A 53 9.86 16.71 7.82
N ILE A 54 10.97 16.22 7.24
CA ILE A 54 11.25 14.78 7.13
C ILE A 54 11.32 14.15 8.52
N LYS A 55 12.05 14.79 9.45
CA LYS A 55 12.22 14.29 10.81
C LYS A 55 10.86 14.19 11.53
N ALA A 56 10.06 15.25 11.50
CA ALA A 56 8.74 15.25 12.14
C ALA A 56 7.85 14.10 11.65
N HIS A 57 7.86 13.81 10.34
CA HIS A 57 7.05 12.72 9.77
C HIS A 57 7.64 11.33 10.00
N LEU A 58 8.97 11.20 10.10
CA LEU A 58 9.59 9.93 10.49
C LEU A 58 9.32 9.63 11.96
N ASP A 59 9.42 10.62 12.84
CA ASP A 59 9.13 10.48 14.28
C ASP A 59 7.65 10.10 14.52
N GLU A 60 6.72 10.65 13.73
CA GLU A 60 5.32 10.19 13.72
C GLU A 60 5.21 8.69 13.38
N PHE A 61 5.92 8.22 12.36
CA PHE A 61 5.90 6.81 11.98
C PHE A 61 6.62 5.92 12.99
N GLU A 62 7.72 6.37 13.57
CA GLU A 62 8.44 5.62 14.62
C GLU A 62 7.59 5.39 15.88
N GLN A 63 6.69 6.31 16.23
CA GLN A 63 5.74 6.12 17.33
C GLN A 63 4.74 4.98 17.08
N PHE A 64 4.44 4.69 15.82
CA PHE A 64 3.60 3.55 15.41
C PHE A 64 4.38 2.26 15.15
N LEU A 65 5.71 2.35 15.01
CA LEU A 65 6.59 1.22 14.73
C LEU A 65 7.35 0.82 16.02
N THR A 66 6.73 0.03 16.87
CA THR A 66 7.45 -0.67 17.95
C THR A 66 8.45 -1.66 17.34
N PRO A 67 9.63 -1.88 17.97
CA PRO A 67 10.58 -2.90 17.51
C PRO A 67 9.90 -4.26 17.35
N GLY A 68 9.98 -4.85 16.16
CA GLY A 68 9.28 -6.09 15.79
C GLY A 68 7.99 -5.89 14.95
N THR A 69 7.42 -4.68 14.92
CA THR A 69 6.20 -4.38 14.16
C THR A 69 6.45 -4.37 12.64
N GLU A 70 7.68 -4.11 12.19
CA GLU A 70 8.01 -4.11 10.76
C GLU A 70 7.72 -5.46 10.09
N HIS A 71 8.03 -6.56 10.77
CA HIS A 71 7.76 -7.89 10.24
C HIS A 71 6.26 -8.20 10.23
N SER A 72 5.55 -7.91 11.31
CA SER A 72 4.10 -8.12 11.40
C SER A 72 3.31 -7.20 10.46
N MET A 73 3.83 -6.02 10.16
CA MET A 73 3.25 -5.13 9.16
C MET A 73 3.50 -5.61 7.73
N ARG A 74 4.68 -6.19 7.43
CA ARG A 74 4.94 -6.79 6.11
C ARG A 74 4.20 -8.11 5.91
N TYR A 75 4.16 -8.94 6.95
CA TYR A 75 3.48 -10.23 6.94
C TYR A 75 2.33 -10.21 7.96
N PRO A 76 1.20 -9.57 7.65
CA PRO A 76 0.09 -9.47 8.59
C PRO A 76 -0.46 -10.87 8.89
N ASN A 77 -0.58 -11.21 10.15
CA ASN A 77 -1.23 -12.44 10.60
C ASN A 77 -2.76 -12.30 10.63
N THR A 78 -3.24 -11.06 10.56
CA THR A 78 -4.66 -10.75 10.58
C THR A 78 -4.95 -9.58 9.64
N ILE A 79 -6.04 -9.68 8.89
CA ILE A 79 -6.57 -8.59 8.06
C ILE A 79 -7.98 -8.31 8.55
N GLU A 80 -8.21 -7.08 8.99
CA GLU A 80 -9.53 -6.61 9.41
C GLU A 80 -10.18 -5.81 8.28
N LEU A 81 -11.43 -6.11 7.99
CA LEU A 81 -12.28 -5.40 7.04
C LEU A 81 -13.50 -4.86 7.79
N PRO A 82 -13.35 -3.72 8.52
CA PRO A 82 -14.39 -3.24 9.44
C PRO A 82 -15.73 -2.97 8.77
N ALA A 83 -15.71 -2.47 7.52
CA ALA A 83 -16.95 -2.22 6.77
C ALA A 83 -17.78 -3.48 6.49
N LEU A 84 -17.18 -4.66 6.61
CA LEU A 84 -17.81 -5.96 6.39
C LEU A 84 -18.00 -6.75 7.69
N ALA A 85 -17.51 -6.20 8.82
CA ALA A 85 -17.38 -6.93 10.09
C ALA A 85 -16.62 -8.26 9.92
N GLU A 86 -15.61 -8.29 9.03
CA GLU A 86 -14.82 -9.48 8.74
C GLU A 86 -13.42 -9.36 9.33
N THR A 87 -12.94 -10.48 9.88
CA THR A 87 -11.54 -10.66 10.29
C THR A 87 -11.00 -11.91 9.61
N TRP A 88 -9.86 -11.77 8.96
CA TRP A 88 -9.21 -12.84 8.21
C TRP A 88 -7.88 -13.19 8.85
N LYS A 89 -7.72 -14.44 9.30
CA LYS A 89 -6.44 -14.98 9.75
C LYS A 89 -5.59 -15.32 8.55
N VAL A 90 -4.35 -14.83 8.51
CA VAL A 90 -3.41 -15.02 7.39
C VAL A 90 -2.32 -15.99 7.81
N GLU A 91 -2.12 -17.04 7.04
CA GLU A 91 -1.06 -18.02 7.23
C GLU A 91 -0.14 -18.03 6.01
N TYR A 92 1.17 -18.15 6.27
CA TYR A 92 2.21 -18.20 5.24
C TYR A 92 2.85 -19.58 5.23
N GLN A 93 2.74 -20.28 4.10
CA GLN A 93 3.30 -21.60 3.89
C GLN A 93 4.38 -21.55 2.81
N LYS A 94 5.63 -21.72 3.19
CA LYS A 94 6.72 -21.85 2.24
C LYS A 94 6.61 -23.17 1.50
N THR A 95 6.68 -23.12 0.16
CA THR A 95 6.70 -24.29 -0.71
C THR A 95 7.76 -24.13 -1.80
N GLU A 96 8.03 -25.18 -2.58
CA GLU A 96 8.96 -25.15 -3.71
C GLU A 96 8.43 -24.34 -4.92
N ALA A 97 7.18 -23.91 -4.87
CA ALA A 97 6.57 -23.12 -5.95
C ALA A 97 7.23 -21.73 -6.05
N LYS A 98 7.73 -21.38 -7.24
CA LYS A 98 8.37 -20.09 -7.52
C LYS A 98 7.40 -18.89 -7.44
N LYS A 99 6.11 -19.13 -7.60
CA LYS A 99 5.07 -18.08 -7.54
C LYS A 99 4.31 -18.18 -6.23
N VAL A 100 3.99 -17.01 -5.67
CA VAL A 100 3.11 -16.92 -4.50
C VAL A 100 1.65 -16.88 -4.93
N SER A 101 0.84 -17.72 -4.32
CA SER A 101 -0.59 -17.82 -4.52
C SER A 101 -1.37 -17.67 -3.22
N THR A 102 -2.65 -17.34 -3.33
CA THR A 102 -3.57 -17.26 -2.20
C THR A 102 -4.67 -18.30 -2.34
N ARG A 103 -5.08 -18.90 -1.23
CA ARG A 103 -6.21 -19.81 -1.14
C ARG A 103 -7.02 -19.48 0.11
N VAL A 104 -8.32 -19.62 0.04
CA VAL A 104 -9.25 -19.49 1.17
C VAL A 104 -9.72 -20.90 1.54
N PRO A 105 -9.13 -21.53 2.57
CA PRO A 105 -9.52 -22.89 3.01
C PRO A 105 -10.94 -22.88 3.57
N LYS A 106 -11.26 -21.87 4.38
CA LYS A 106 -12.60 -21.57 4.89
C LYS A 106 -12.77 -20.06 5.09
N THR A 107 -13.99 -19.62 5.29
CA THR A 107 -14.27 -18.19 5.58
C THR A 107 -13.49 -17.73 6.80
N GLY A 108 -12.84 -16.57 6.69
CA GLY A 108 -11.99 -16.01 7.75
C GLY A 108 -10.55 -16.54 7.78
N GLU A 109 -10.19 -17.45 6.87
CA GLU A 109 -8.80 -17.94 6.76
C GLU A 109 -8.24 -17.70 5.35
N LEU A 110 -7.05 -17.13 5.30
CA LEU A 110 -6.32 -16.85 4.06
C LEU A 110 -4.94 -17.53 4.13
N LEU A 111 -4.72 -18.50 3.27
CA LEU A 111 -3.44 -19.18 3.13
C LEU A 111 -2.67 -18.57 1.95
N ILE A 112 -1.44 -18.14 2.23
CA ILE A 112 -0.47 -17.65 1.25
C ILE A 112 0.61 -18.71 1.11
N SER A 113 0.78 -19.28 -0.07
CA SER A 113 1.72 -20.37 -0.32
C SER A 113 2.65 -20.09 -1.49
N GLY A 114 3.90 -20.59 -1.42
CA GLY A 114 4.94 -20.41 -2.43
C GLY A 114 6.25 -19.88 -1.85
N LEU A 115 6.96 -19.04 -2.61
CA LEU A 115 8.18 -18.37 -2.15
C LEU A 115 7.85 -17.22 -1.20
N THR A 116 7.36 -17.55 -0.01
CA THR A 116 6.88 -16.58 0.98
C THR A 116 7.98 -15.71 1.60
N SER A 117 9.25 -16.00 1.37
CA SER A 117 10.38 -15.12 1.71
C SER A 117 10.47 -13.88 0.80
N ASP A 118 9.83 -13.92 -0.38
CA ASP A 118 9.74 -12.80 -1.29
C ASP A 118 8.50 -11.95 -0.93
N TRP A 119 8.74 -10.87 -0.19
CA TRP A 119 7.68 -9.98 0.23
C TRP A 119 6.90 -9.34 -0.93
N GLU A 120 7.58 -8.96 -2.02
CA GLU A 120 6.92 -8.30 -3.15
C GLU A 120 5.89 -9.24 -3.80
N GLN A 121 6.20 -10.52 -3.89
CA GLN A 121 5.26 -11.53 -4.37
C GLN A 121 4.11 -11.75 -3.38
N CYS A 122 4.38 -11.78 -2.07
CA CYS A 122 3.36 -11.89 -1.04
C CYS A 122 2.41 -10.68 -1.07
N GLU A 123 2.94 -9.46 -1.13
CA GLU A 123 2.15 -8.24 -1.25
C GLU A 123 1.27 -8.25 -2.51
N ALA A 124 1.84 -8.64 -3.64
CA ALA A 124 1.08 -8.75 -4.89
C ALA A 124 -0.04 -9.80 -4.80
N ALA A 125 0.19 -10.90 -4.11
CA ALA A 125 -0.82 -11.94 -3.87
C ALA A 125 -1.93 -11.46 -2.93
N LEU A 126 -1.58 -10.79 -1.83
CA LEU A 126 -2.54 -10.15 -0.92
C LEU A 126 -3.40 -9.10 -1.63
N ARG A 127 -2.78 -8.26 -2.46
CA ARG A 127 -3.51 -7.24 -3.24
C ARG A 127 -4.50 -7.88 -4.22
N ARG A 128 -4.12 -8.96 -4.90
CA ARG A 128 -5.04 -9.68 -5.80
C ARG A 128 -6.22 -10.27 -5.04
N TRP A 129 -5.94 -10.88 -3.89
CA TRP A 129 -6.99 -11.42 -3.03
C TRP A 129 -7.94 -10.31 -2.56
N LEU A 130 -7.41 -9.17 -2.06
CA LEU A 130 -8.23 -8.04 -1.61
C LEU A 130 -9.08 -7.46 -2.74
N MET A 131 -8.51 -7.34 -3.94
CA MET A 131 -9.27 -6.90 -5.12
C MET A 131 -10.40 -7.86 -5.47
N HIS A 132 -10.14 -9.17 -5.38
CA HIS A 132 -11.17 -10.18 -5.60
C HIS A 132 -12.28 -10.07 -4.55
N ARG A 133 -11.93 -9.97 -3.27
CA ARG A 133 -12.89 -9.79 -2.17
C ARG A 133 -13.71 -8.50 -2.35
N ALA A 134 -13.06 -7.40 -2.70
CA ALA A 134 -13.73 -6.14 -2.98
C ALA A 134 -14.75 -6.25 -4.12
N ASN A 135 -14.43 -6.96 -5.21
CA ASN A 135 -15.38 -7.20 -6.29
C ASN A 135 -16.60 -8.02 -5.84
N GLN A 136 -16.38 -9.05 -5.02
CA GLN A 136 -17.46 -9.90 -4.50
C GLN A 136 -18.46 -9.16 -3.61
N VAL A 137 -18.00 -8.09 -2.94
CA VAL A 137 -18.83 -7.38 -1.95
C VAL A 137 -19.33 -6.04 -2.47
N LEU A 138 -18.42 -5.22 -3.02
CA LEU A 138 -18.76 -3.84 -3.38
C LEU A 138 -19.65 -3.74 -4.63
N ILE A 139 -19.56 -4.70 -5.55
CA ILE A 139 -20.41 -4.67 -6.75
C ILE A 139 -21.86 -5.00 -6.38
N PRO A 140 -22.19 -6.11 -5.69
CA PRO A 140 -23.57 -6.37 -5.24
C PRO A 140 -24.12 -5.27 -4.32
N TRP A 141 -23.26 -4.70 -3.47
CA TRP A 141 -23.69 -3.58 -2.61
C TRP A 141 -24.05 -2.34 -3.43
N LEU A 142 -23.25 -2.01 -4.46
CA LEU A 142 -23.58 -0.92 -5.38
C LEU A 142 -24.89 -1.20 -6.15
N GLU A 143 -25.12 -2.43 -6.56
CA GLU A 143 -26.37 -2.85 -7.22
C GLU A 143 -27.58 -2.59 -6.32
N SER A 144 -27.54 -3.04 -5.06
CA SER A 144 -28.59 -2.77 -4.07
C SER A 144 -28.83 -1.28 -3.87
N LEU A 145 -27.77 -0.50 -3.73
CA LEU A 145 -27.89 0.96 -3.58
C LEU A 145 -28.46 1.63 -4.83
N SER A 146 -28.10 1.16 -6.02
CA SER A 146 -28.63 1.66 -7.29
C SER A 146 -30.14 1.43 -7.40
N GLU A 147 -30.64 0.27 -6.95
CA GLU A 147 -32.06 -0.06 -6.90
C GLU A 147 -32.79 0.81 -5.88
N GLU A 148 -32.28 0.90 -4.65
CA GLU A 148 -32.85 1.69 -3.56
C GLU A 148 -32.97 3.18 -3.90
N THR A 149 -31.93 3.75 -4.51
CA THR A 149 -31.86 5.17 -4.84
C THR A 149 -32.42 5.50 -6.22
N SER A 150 -32.75 4.50 -7.04
CA SER A 150 -33.13 4.65 -8.45
C SER A 150 -32.05 5.34 -9.32
N LEU A 151 -30.80 5.40 -8.85
CA LEU A 151 -29.66 5.94 -9.58
C LEU A 151 -28.96 4.85 -10.38
N ARG A 152 -29.08 4.91 -11.69
CA ARG A 152 -28.47 3.92 -12.58
C ARG A 152 -27.03 4.25 -12.91
N TYR A 153 -26.19 3.21 -13.04
CA TYR A 153 -24.83 3.31 -13.56
C TYR A 153 -24.67 2.41 -14.78
N SER A 154 -23.79 2.79 -15.71
CA SER A 154 -23.52 1.98 -16.91
C SER A 154 -22.39 0.98 -16.72
N ARG A 155 -21.39 1.33 -15.91
CA ARG A 155 -20.20 0.51 -15.69
C ARG A 155 -19.59 0.78 -14.32
N VAL A 156 -19.18 -0.29 -13.64
CA VAL A 156 -18.38 -0.21 -12.42
C VAL A 156 -17.05 -0.93 -12.59
N SER A 157 -16.02 -0.45 -11.92
CA SER A 157 -14.71 -1.13 -11.85
C SER A 157 -14.04 -0.87 -10.52
N ILE A 158 -13.58 -1.91 -9.87
CA ILE A 158 -12.76 -1.83 -8.67
C ILE A 158 -11.30 -1.62 -9.09
N ARG A 159 -10.65 -0.62 -8.51
CA ARG A 159 -9.25 -0.27 -8.85
C ARG A 159 -8.47 0.06 -7.59
N ASN A 160 -7.17 -0.21 -7.61
CA ASN A 160 -6.26 0.21 -6.54
C ASN A 160 -5.94 1.71 -6.67
N GLN A 161 -6.88 2.56 -6.31
CA GLN A 161 -6.71 4.01 -6.37
C GLN A 161 -5.85 4.50 -5.19
N ARG A 162 -4.99 5.49 -5.43
CA ARG A 162 -4.07 6.03 -4.42
C ARG A 162 -4.44 7.43 -3.93
N THR A 163 -5.25 8.16 -4.69
CA THR A 163 -5.51 9.59 -4.46
C THR A 163 -6.98 9.91 -4.21
N ARG A 164 -7.86 8.93 -4.35
CA ARG A 164 -9.31 9.10 -4.15
C ARG A 164 -9.94 7.77 -3.76
N TRP A 165 -11.02 7.79 -3.03
CA TRP A 165 -11.80 6.60 -2.65
C TRP A 165 -12.58 6.02 -3.84
N GLY A 166 -13.15 6.91 -4.64
CA GLY A 166 -13.91 6.55 -5.82
C GLY A 166 -14.01 7.72 -6.79
N SER A 167 -14.61 7.49 -7.93
CA SER A 167 -14.94 8.52 -8.90
C SER A 167 -16.16 8.09 -9.70
N CYS A 168 -17.04 9.02 -9.99
CA CYS A 168 -18.12 8.85 -10.93
C CYS A 168 -17.87 9.79 -12.12
N SER A 169 -18.23 9.36 -13.32
CA SER A 169 -18.16 10.17 -14.53
C SER A 169 -19.43 9.97 -15.34
N SER A 170 -19.84 10.97 -16.07
CA SER A 170 -21.02 10.99 -16.93
C SER A 170 -20.83 10.28 -18.29
N LYS A 171 -19.75 9.48 -18.45
CA LYS A 171 -19.45 8.75 -19.68
C LYS A 171 -19.85 7.29 -19.55
#